data_da9b61db95502bc5b4e0b7e51bc90a56
#
_entry.id   da9b61db95502bc5b4e0b7e51bc90a56
#
_cell.length_a   1.000
_cell.length_b   1.000
_cell.length_c   1.000
_cell.angle_alpha   90.00
_cell.angle_beta   90.00
_cell.angle_gamma   90.00
#
_symmetry.space_group_name_H-M   'P 1'
#
loop_
_entity.id
_entity.type
_entity.pdbx_description
1 polymer ?
#
loop_
_entity_poly.entity_id
_entity_poly.type
_entity_poly.pdbx_seq_one_letter_code
_entity_poly.pdbx_strand_id
1 'polypeptide(L)'
;MVQPIERIKREKIFSVVLTVLLLCFVGMVFYINFSINPEYYDGDIYNDINYAKEAWKAKSLFPKDWIFGNQTYVVATPVLAALFYGITGNGFTAMAIASSIMTVLTLLTYDWMARTLFSYNERTAGFLFMIGFL
;
A
#
# COMPACT_ATOMS: atom_id res chain seq x y z
N MET A 1 41.33 5.81 -8.37
CA MET A 1 40.36 6.57 -9.20
C MET A 1 39.56 5.58 -9.99
N VAL A 2 38.27 5.34 -9.63
CA VAL A 2 37.40 4.37 -10.33
C VAL A 2 37.04 4.94 -11.69
N GLN A 3 37.26 4.16 -12.76
CA GLN A 3 36.97 4.57 -14.13
C GLN A 3 35.47 4.93 -14.28
N PRO A 4 35.10 6.00 -14.98
CA PRO A 4 33.70 6.45 -15.12
C PRO A 4 32.74 5.35 -15.64
N ILE A 5 33.25 4.47 -16.49
CA ILE A 5 32.48 3.34 -17.06
C ILE A 5 32.09 2.29 -15.99
N GLU A 6 32.99 1.98 -15.06
CA GLU A 6 32.68 1.05 -13.98
C GLU A 6 31.65 1.60 -13.00
N ARG A 7 31.68 2.91 -12.75
CA ARG A 7 30.70 3.58 -11.91
C ARG A 7 29.31 3.49 -12.53
N ILE A 8 29.15 3.80 -13.81
CA ILE A 8 27.88 3.72 -14.55
C ILE A 8 27.34 2.28 -14.55
N LYS A 9 28.23 1.29 -14.73
CA LYS A 9 27.84 -0.13 -14.71
C LYS A 9 27.33 -0.55 -13.32
N ARG A 10 27.98 -0.13 -12.25
CA ARG A 10 27.54 -0.40 -10.87
C ARG A 10 26.19 0.25 -10.56
N GLU A 11 25.98 1.49 -10.95
CA GLU A 11 24.71 2.21 -10.74
C GLU A 11 23.56 1.51 -11.49
N LYS A 12 23.78 1.03 -12.72
CA LYS A 12 22.77 0.26 -13.47
C LYS A 12 22.44 -1.07 -12.80
N ILE A 13 23.46 -1.83 -12.40
CA ILE A 13 23.25 -3.12 -11.70
C ILE A 13 22.48 -2.88 -10.41
N PHE A 14 22.85 -1.89 -9.64
CA PHE A 14 22.19 -1.55 -8.39
C PHE A 14 20.73 -1.14 -8.61
N SER A 15 20.45 -0.34 -9.62
CA SER A 15 19.07 0.03 -10.00
C SER A 15 18.23 -1.19 -10.39
N VAL A 16 18.78 -2.13 -11.13
CA VAL A 16 18.08 -3.38 -11.50
C VAL A 16 17.80 -4.21 -10.25
N VAL A 17 18.76 -4.38 -9.36
CA VAL A 17 18.56 -5.12 -8.10
C VAL A 17 17.47 -4.48 -7.25
N LEU A 18 17.47 -3.17 -7.09
CA LEU A 18 16.41 -2.46 -6.35
C LEU A 18 15.03 -2.65 -7.00
N THR A 19 14.96 -2.61 -8.33
CA THR A 19 13.70 -2.84 -9.03
C THR A 19 13.17 -4.25 -8.80
N VAL A 20 14.05 -5.26 -8.86
CA VAL A 20 13.66 -6.65 -8.58
C VAL A 20 13.19 -6.81 -7.14
N LEU A 21 13.91 -6.24 -6.18
CA LEU A 21 13.51 -6.28 -4.76
C LEU A 21 12.15 -5.61 -4.54
N LEU A 22 11.90 -4.48 -5.19
CA LEU A 22 10.61 -3.80 -5.12
C LEU A 22 9.47 -4.66 -5.68
N LEU A 23 9.69 -5.29 -6.83
CA LEU A 23 8.68 -6.17 -7.44
C LEU A 23 8.41 -7.40 -6.54
N CYS A 24 9.44 -8.00 -5.97
CA CYS A 24 9.29 -9.09 -5.00
C CYS A 24 8.50 -8.64 -3.77
N PHE A 25 8.80 -7.44 -3.25
CA PHE A 25 8.11 -6.87 -2.11
C PHE A 25 6.63 -6.61 -2.42
N VAL A 26 6.31 -6.00 -3.56
CA VAL A 26 4.92 -5.80 -3.99
C VAL A 26 4.19 -7.14 -4.12
N GLY A 27 4.82 -8.15 -4.72
CA GLY A 27 4.26 -9.50 -4.80
C GLY A 27 3.98 -10.12 -3.42
N MET A 28 4.90 -9.92 -2.47
CA MET A 28 4.74 -10.36 -1.09
C MET A 28 3.57 -9.64 -0.39
N VAL A 29 3.41 -8.34 -0.58
CA VAL A 29 2.29 -7.57 -0.02
C VAL A 29 0.95 -8.11 -0.53
N PHE A 30 0.83 -8.38 -1.83
CA PHE A 30 -0.37 -9.01 -2.37
C PHE A 30 -0.60 -10.40 -1.75
N TYR A 31 0.42 -11.23 -1.70
CA TYR A 31 0.31 -12.56 -1.10
C TYR A 31 -0.15 -12.49 0.37
N ILE A 32 0.40 -11.62 1.18
CA ILE A 32 0.02 -11.43 2.58
C ILE A 32 -1.44 -10.99 2.67
N ASN A 33 -1.84 -9.96 1.92
CA ASN A 33 -3.19 -9.41 2.01
C ASN A 33 -4.28 -10.38 1.52
N PHE A 34 -3.98 -11.23 0.54
CA PHE A 34 -4.97 -12.17 0.00
C PHE A 34 -4.98 -13.53 0.69
N SER A 35 -3.85 -13.99 1.22
CA SER A 35 -3.70 -15.36 1.70
C SER A 35 -3.52 -15.45 3.21
N ILE A 36 -2.87 -14.48 3.84
CA ILE A 36 -2.51 -14.55 5.26
C ILE A 36 -3.43 -13.68 6.12
N ASN A 37 -3.54 -12.39 5.80
CA ASN A 37 -4.28 -11.44 6.62
C ASN A 37 -5.74 -11.81 6.89
N PRO A 38 -6.52 -12.41 5.95
CA PRO A 38 -7.90 -12.78 6.23
C PRO A 38 -8.09 -13.71 7.43
N GLU A 39 -7.07 -14.48 7.78
CA GLU A 39 -7.08 -15.38 8.96
C GLU A 39 -6.87 -14.61 10.28
N TYR A 40 -6.32 -13.40 10.22
CA TYR A 40 -5.95 -12.60 11.38
C TYR A 40 -6.77 -11.32 11.53
N TYR A 41 -7.85 -11.17 10.74
CA TYR A 41 -8.71 -9.98 10.84
C TYR A 41 -9.40 -9.93 12.21
N ASP A 42 -9.24 -8.80 12.88
CA ASP A 42 -9.88 -8.47 14.14
C ASP A 42 -11.20 -7.70 13.95
N GLY A 43 -11.82 -7.30 15.06
CA GLY A 43 -13.07 -6.57 15.06
C GLY A 43 -13.02 -5.25 14.30
N ASP A 44 -11.87 -4.56 14.30
CA ASP A 44 -11.72 -3.27 13.63
C ASP A 44 -11.72 -3.44 12.11
N ILE A 45 -11.01 -4.45 11.60
CA ILE A 45 -10.99 -4.75 10.16
C ILE A 45 -12.35 -5.26 9.68
N TYR A 46 -13.05 -6.06 10.47
CA TYR A 46 -14.44 -6.45 10.16
C TYR A 46 -15.38 -5.24 10.12
N ASN A 47 -15.19 -4.27 11.01
CA ASN A 47 -15.94 -3.03 10.99
C ASN A 47 -15.64 -2.22 9.72
N ASP A 48 -14.39 -2.13 9.30
CA ASP A 48 -13.98 -1.47 8.05
C ASP A 48 -14.56 -2.15 6.81
N ILE A 49 -14.61 -3.48 6.78
CA ILE A 49 -15.27 -4.24 5.72
C ILE A 49 -16.77 -3.95 5.69
N ASN A 50 -17.43 -3.87 6.85
CA ASN A 50 -18.85 -3.54 6.93
C ASN A 50 -19.11 -2.10 6.50
N TYR A 51 -18.24 -1.14 6.90
CA TYR A 51 -18.33 0.22 6.39
C TYR A 51 -18.24 0.27 4.86
N ALA A 52 -17.29 -0.45 4.27
CA ALA A 52 -17.13 -0.48 2.80
C ALA A 52 -18.41 -0.99 2.11
N LYS A 53 -19.09 -2.01 2.66
CA LYS A 53 -20.37 -2.52 2.16
C LYS A 53 -21.49 -1.48 2.27
N GLU A 54 -21.63 -0.83 3.42
CA GLU A 54 -22.69 0.15 3.64
C GLU A 54 -22.45 1.42 2.84
N ALA A 55 -21.21 1.91 2.72
CA ALA A 55 -20.83 3.03 1.87
C ALA A 55 -21.19 2.78 0.39
N TRP A 56 -20.90 1.57 -0.11
CA TRP A 56 -21.28 1.20 -1.47
C TRP A 56 -22.79 1.13 -1.67
N LYS A 57 -23.54 0.53 -0.74
CA LYS A 57 -25.01 0.44 -0.81
C LYS A 57 -25.67 1.82 -0.76
N ALA A 58 -25.20 2.66 0.15
CA ALA A 58 -25.70 4.02 0.32
C ALA A 58 -25.29 4.99 -0.81
N LYS A 59 -24.36 4.57 -1.68
CA LYS A 59 -23.69 5.44 -2.68
C LYS A 59 -23.11 6.71 -2.04
N SER A 60 -22.63 6.61 -0.82
CA SER A 60 -22.14 7.72 -0.01
C SER A 60 -20.99 7.28 0.86
N LEU A 61 -19.95 8.11 0.97
CA LEU A 61 -18.87 7.92 1.94
C LEU A 61 -19.30 8.19 3.38
N PHE A 62 -20.50 8.77 3.57
CA PHE A 62 -21.10 9.05 4.87
C PHE A 62 -22.50 8.44 4.93
N PRO A 63 -22.61 7.08 5.06
CA PRO A 63 -23.91 6.43 5.21
C PRO A 63 -24.63 6.96 6.45
N LYS A 64 -25.93 7.29 6.32
CA LYS A 64 -26.71 7.95 7.39
C LYS A 64 -26.78 7.12 8.68
N ASP A 65 -26.80 5.80 8.53
CA ASP A 65 -26.98 4.87 9.65
C ASP A 65 -25.63 4.30 10.16
N TRP A 66 -24.51 4.84 9.66
CA TRP A 66 -23.18 4.43 10.07
C TRP A 66 -22.67 5.31 11.21
N ILE A 67 -22.30 4.67 12.31
CA ILE A 67 -21.69 5.38 13.45
C ILE A 67 -20.19 5.39 13.23
N PHE A 68 -19.67 6.56 12.85
CA PHE A 68 -18.24 6.82 12.80
C PHE A 68 -17.71 6.91 14.22
N GLY A 69 -16.78 6.02 14.59
CA GLY A 69 -16.05 6.12 15.84
C GLY A 69 -15.08 7.31 15.84
N ASN A 70 -13.93 7.13 16.45
CA ASN A 70 -12.85 8.12 16.47
C ASN A 70 -11.97 8.08 15.20
N GLN A 71 -12.30 7.26 14.22
CA GLN A 71 -11.53 7.12 12.98
C GLN A 71 -12.06 8.05 11.89
N THR A 72 -11.13 8.66 11.15
CA THR A 72 -11.45 9.55 10.03
C THR A 72 -11.25 8.80 8.71
N TYR A 73 -12.34 8.44 8.04
CA TYR A 73 -12.31 7.66 6.79
C TYR A 73 -12.09 8.49 5.52
N VAL A 74 -11.53 9.70 5.60
CA VAL A 74 -11.43 10.59 4.42
C VAL A 74 -10.42 10.09 3.39
N VAL A 75 -9.26 9.60 3.86
CA VAL A 75 -8.24 8.95 3.01
C VAL A 75 -7.81 7.68 3.72
N ALA A 76 -8.56 6.61 3.51
CA ALA A 76 -8.33 5.37 4.24
C ALA A 76 -8.64 4.15 3.36
N THR A 77 -8.06 3.03 3.73
CA THR A 77 -8.28 1.75 3.05
C THR A 77 -9.76 1.38 2.91
N PRO A 78 -10.65 1.59 3.91
CA PRO A 78 -12.06 1.24 3.79
C PRO A 78 -12.82 2.01 2.70
N VAL A 79 -12.45 3.28 2.45
CA VAL A 79 -13.03 4.08 1.36
C VAL A 79 -12.71 3.47 0.00
N LEU A 80 -11.46 3.07 -0.19
CA LEU A 80 -11.05 2.40 -1.42
C LEU A 80 -11.70 1.01 -1.53
N ALA A 81 -11.82 0.29 -0.41
CA ALA A 81 -12.50 -1.00 -0.36
C ALA A 81 -13.99 -0.91 -0.75
N ALA A 82 -14.66 0.21 -0.47
CA ALA A 82 -16.05 0.43 -0.90
C ALA A 82 -16.20 0.38 -2.43
N LEU A 83 -15.26 0.97 -3.17
CA LEU A 83 -15.25 0.92 -4.63
C LEU A 83 -15.03 -0.51 -5.15
N PHE A 84 -14.06 -1.21 -4.58
CA PHE A 84 -13.76 -2.59 -4.97
C PHE A 84 -14.84 -3.57 -4.53
N TYR A 85 -15.56 -3.29 -3.46
CA TYR A 85 -16.72 -4.09 -3.07
C TYR A 85 -17.81 -4.07 -4.15
N GLY A 86 -18.02 -2.92 -4.79
CA GLY A 86 -18.96 -2.81 -5.91
C GLY A 86 -18.59 -3.66 -7.12
N ILE A 87 -17.31 -3.95 -7.31
CA ILE A 87 -16.79 -4.77 -8.42
C ILE A 87 -16.77 -6.25 -8.06
N THR A 88 -16.29 -6.57 -6.86
CA THR A 88 -16.02 -7.96 -6.43
C THR A 88 -17.20 -8.63 -5.76
N GLY A 89 -18.12 -7.86 -5.16
CA GLY A 89 -19.19 -8.36 -4.29
C GLY A 89 -18.71 -9.02 -2.99
N ASN A 90 -17.39 -9.05 -2.75
CA ASN A 90 -16.77 -9.71 -1.60
C ASN A 90 -15.94 -8.71 -0.79
N GLY A 91 -16.33 -8.51 0.49
CA GLY A 91 -15.69 -7.53 1.36
C GLY A 91 -14.23 -7.86 1.71
N PHE A 92 -13.89 -9.14 1.86
CA PHE A 92 -12.51 -9.55 2.13
C PHE A 92 -11.60 -9.29 0.92
N THR A 93 -12.05 -9.69 -0.27
CA THR A 93 -11.32 -9.44 -1.51
C THR A 93 -11.18 -7.95 -1.77
N ALA A 94 -12.23 -7.17 -1.55
CA ALA A 94 -12.21 -5.72 -1.70
C ALA A 94 -11.19 -5.07 -0.74
N MET A 95 -11.16 -5.52 0.52
CA MET A 95 -10.21 -5.03 1.52
C MET A 95 -8.77 -5.41 1.17
N ALA A 96 -8.53 -6.65 0.71
CA ALA A 96 -7.21 -7.11 0.28
C ALA A 96 -6.67 -6.27 -0.90
N ILE A 97 -7.50 -5.99 -1.90
CA ILE A 97 -7.13 -5.12 -3.04
C ILE A 97 -6.82 -3.71 -2.54
N ALA A 98 -7.71 -3.13 -1.73
CA ALA A 98 -7.56 -1.78 -1.21
C ALA A 98 -6.29 -1.63 -0.38
N SER A 99 -6.02 -2.55 0.54
CA SER A 99 -4.81 -2.56 1.37
C SER A 99 -3.54 -2.66 0.52
N SER A 100 -3.54 -3.53 -0.49
CA SER A 100 -2.40 -3.69 -1.39
C SER A 100 -2.12 -2.41 -2.18
N ILE A 101 -3.17 -1.77 -2.71
CA ILE A 101 -3.04 -0.50 -3.44
C ILE A 101 -2.55 0.61 -2.51
N MET A 102 -3.12 0.73 -1.30
CA MET A 102 -2.69 1.75 -0.33
C MET A 102 -1.21 1.58 0.05
N THR A 103 -0.74 0.35 0.23
CA THR A 103 0.68 0.07 0.48
C THR A 103 1.56 0.54 -0.69
N VAL A 104 1.17 0.22 -1.93
CA VAL A 104 1.91 0.67 -3.12
C VAL A 104 1.90 2.19 -3.23
N LEU A 105 0.76 2.84 -3.01
CA LEU A 105 0.66 4.31 -3.02
C LEU A 105 1.55 4.94 -1.93
N THR A 106 1.61 4.36 -0.75
CA THR A 106 2.51 4.81 0.32
C THR A 106 3.97 4.73 -0.10
N LEU A 107 4.38 3.62 -0.73
CA LEU A 107 5.73 3.45 -1.26
C LEU A 107 6.07 4.49 -2.34
N LEU A 108 5.15 4.72 -3.28
CA LEU A 108 5.34 5.72 -4.35
C LEU A 108 5.43 7.15 -3.79
N THR A 109 4.58 7.47 -2.82
CA THR A 109 4.59 8.77 -2.14
C THR A 109 5.91 8.98 -1.40
N TYR A 110 6.39 7.94 -0.71
CA TYR A 110 7.68 7.99 -0.03
C TYR A 110 8.84 8.17 -1.02
N ASP A 111 8.88 7.41 -2.13
CA ASP A 111 9.93 7.58 -3.14
C ASP A 111 9.91 8.99 -3.75
N TRP A 112 8.72 9.52 -4.06
CA TRP A 112 8.57 10.89 -4.53
C TRP A 112 9.10 11.92 -3.53
N MET A 113 8.71 11.79 -2.26
CA MET A 113 9.17 12.67 -1.19
C MET A 113 10.69 12.55 -0.98
N ALA A 114 11.21 11.33 -0.98
CA ALA A 114 12.63 11.06 -0.82
C ALA A 114 13.47 11.65 -1.97
N ARG A 115 12.96 11.62 -3.22
CA ARG A 115 13.61 12.28 -4.37
C ARG A 115 13.72 13.78 -4.22
N THR A 116 12.76 14.39 -3.52
CA THR A 116 12.70 15.85 -3.36
C THR A 116 13.58 16.34 -2.21
N LEU A 117 13.71 15.55 -1.14
CA LEU A 117 14.31 15.98 0.12
C LEU A 117 15.75 15.48 0.31
N PHE A 118 16.15 14.37 -0.29
CA PHE A 118 17.41 13.70 0.03
C PHE A 118 18.33 13.53 -1.18
N SER A 119 19.63 13.48 -0.90
CA SER A 119 20.64 13.07 -1.88
C SER A 119 20.43 11.61 -2.31
N TYR A 120 21.05 11.22 -3.44
CA TYR A 120 20.89 9.87 -3.98
C TYR A 120 21.24 8.75 -2.97
N ASN A 121 22.32 8.91 -2.22
CA ASN A 121 22.77 7.90 -1.26
C ASN A 121 21.84 7.78 -0.06
N GLU A 122 21.37 8.92 0.47
CA GLU A 122 20.43 8.98 1.59
C GLU A 122 19.06 8.42 1.22
N ARG A 123 18.60 8.72 -0.01
CA ARG A 123 17.35 8.21 -0.56
C ARG A 123 17.35 6.69 -0.64
N THR A 124 18.44 6.10 -1.12
CA THR A 124 18.57 4.65 -1.23
C THR A 124 18.54 3.98 0.14
N ALA A 125 19.30 4.52 1.11
CA ALA A 125 19.29 4.02 2.48
C ALA A 125 17.90 4.12 3.12
N GLY A 126 17.22 5.25 2.95
CA GLY A 126 15.86 5.47 3.45
C GLY A 126 14.84 4.51 2.82
N PHE A 127 14.95 4.22 1.53
CA PHE A 127 14.08 3.29 0.84
C PHE A 127 14.26 1.85 1.33
N LEU A 128 15.51 1.41 1.52
CA LEU A 128 15.81 0.09 2.10
C LEU A 128 15.32 -0.03 3.54
N PHE A 129 15.48 1.04 4.33
CA PHE A 129 14.97 1.09 5.69
C PHE A 129 13.44 0.94 5.72
N MET A 130 12.72 1.64 4.83
CA MET A 130 11.27 1.57 4.77
C MET A 130 10.75 0.19 4.36
N ILE A 131 11.39 -0.47 3.37
CA ILE A 131 11.05 -1.86 3.00
C ILE A 131 11.24 -2.82 4.18
N GLY A 132 12.25 -2.59 5.02
CA GLY A 132 12.47 -3.40 6.23
C GLY A 132 11.50 -3.12 7.37
N PHE A 133 10.74 -2.02 7.30
CA PHE A 133 9.80 -1.59 8.35
C PHE A 133 8.33 -1.93 8.04
N LEU A 134 8.02 -2.17 6.78
CA LEU A 134 6.70 -2.57 6.29
C LEU A 134 6.56 -4.08 6.26
#